data_c3a66e3c6d66eaf0e44f52b664e0290f
#
_entry.id   c3a66e3c6d66eaf0e44f52b664e0290f
#
_cell.length_a   1.000
_cell.length_b   1.000
_cell.length_c   1.000
_cell.angle_alpha   90.00
_cell.angle_beta   90.00
_cell.angle_gamma   90.00
#
_symmetry.space_group_name_H-M   'P 1'
#
loop_
_entity.id
_entity.type
_entity.pdbx_description
1 polymer ?
#
loop_
_entity_poly.entity_id
_entity_poly.type
_entity_poly.pdbx_seq_one_letter_code
_entity_poly.pdbx_strand_id
1 'polypeptide(L)'
;EFMPSNSTSKMFFHYTYVLVSLQDYRLYIGYTNDLRKRLEEHNTGKSFATKPRRPLKLVYYEACLNEDDAKNREQYLKSTIGRRFLSKRISNFRRQTQNFCLLK
;
A
#
# COMPACT_ATOMS: atom_id res chain seq x y z
N GLU A 1 -2.87 -2.90 -27.36
CA GLU A 1 -2.04 -2.99 -26.18
C GLU A 1 -0.60 -2.62 -26.49
N PHE A 2 -0.03 -1.74 -25.71
CA PHE A 2 1.29 -1.24 -25.97
C PHE A 2 2.33 -1.93 -25.09
N MET A 3 3.33 -2.54 -25.73
CA MET A 3 4.51 -3.04 -25.03
C MET A 3 5.73 -2.58 -25.80
N PRO A 4 6.71 -1.98 -25.14
CA PRO A 4 7.91 -1.58 -25.86
C PRO A 4 8.64 -2.81 -26.38
N SER A 5 8.93 -2.78 -27.67
CA SER A 5 9.64 -3.88 -28.30
C SER A 5 11.13 -3.78 -28.05
N ASN A 6 11.57 -2.69 -27.51
CA ASN A 6 12.98 -2.42 -27.40
C ASN A 6 13.37 -2.53 -25.94
N SER A 7 14.39 -3.28 -25.69
CA SER A 7 14.82 -3.61 -24.35
C SER A 7 15.75 -2.57 -23.73
N THR A 8 16.10 -1.50 -24.44
CA THR A 8 17.04 -0.52 -23.89
C THR A 8 16.41 0.34 -22.82
N SER A 9 15.08 0.52 -22.85
CA SER A 9 14.42 1.23 -21.77
C SER A 9 13.68 0.21 -20.94
N LYS A 10 14.11 0.08 -19.72
CA LYS A 10 13.45 -0.81 -18.77
C LYS A 10 12.28 -0.08 -18.17
N MET A 11 11.11 -0.70 -18.26
CA MET A 11 9.91 -0.18 -17.64
C MET A 11 9.62 -0.99 -16.41
N PHE A 12 9.67 -0.34 -15.27
CA PHE A 12 9.35 -0.95 -13.99
C PHE A 12 8.05 -0.40 -13.48
N PHE A 13 7.29 -1.24 -12.83
CA PHE A 13 6.12 -0.76 -12.13
C PHE A 13 6.51 -0.02 -10.88
N HIS A 14 5.72 1.00 -10.59
CA HIS A 14 5.80 1.79 -9.38
C HIS A 14 4.51 1.58 -8.61
N TYR A 15 4.61 1.38 -7.32
CA TYR A 15 3.48 0.90 -6.51
C TYR A 15 3.07 1.94 -5.49
N THR A 16 1.76 2.14 -5.40
CA THR A 16 1.15 2.81 -4.26
C THR A 16 0.50 1.71 -3.44
N TYR A 17 0.93 1.52 -2.21
CA TYR A 17 0.50 0.36 -1.43
C TYR A 17 -0.15 0.79 -0.12
N VAL A 18 -0.97 -0.10 0.40
CA VAL A 18 -1.69 0.14 1.66
C VAL A 18 -1.44 -1.05 2.58
N LEU A 19 -0.91 -0.75 3.75
CA LEU A 19 -0.69 -1.74 4.80
C LEU A 19 -1.70 -1.51 5.92
N VAL A 20 -2.03 -2.58 6.63
CA VAL A 20 -2.78 -2.47 7.88
C VAL A 20 -1.88 -2.95 9.01
N SER A 21 -1.86 -2.20 10.10
CA SER A 21 -1.20 -2.63 11.32
C SER A 21 -2.08 -3.66 12.02
N LEU A 22 -1.50 -4.80 12.39
CA LEU A 22 -2.26 -5.81 13.12
C LEU A 22 -2.34 -5.50 14.61
N GLN A 23 -1.76 -4.40 15.05
CA GLN A 23 -1.91 -3.92 16.42
C GLN A 23 -3.16 -3.06 16.59
N ASP A 24 -3.32 -2.05 15.69
CA ASP A 24 -4.40 -1.07 15.84
C ASP A 24 -5.35 -1.04 14.65
N TYR A 25 -5.09 -1.84 13.62
CA TYR A 25 -5.89 -1.96 12.40
C TYR A 25 -6.01 -0.64 11.64
N ARG A 26 -5.09 0.28 11.85
CA ARG A 26 -5.00 1.51 11.08
C ARG A 26 -4.17 1.28 9.83
N LEU A 27 -4.47 2.07 8.81
CA LEU A 27 -3.82 1.95 7.52
C LEU A 27 -2.56 2.80 7.45
N TYR A 28 -1.62 2.32 6.65
CA TYR A 28 -0.43 3.07 6.26
C TYR A 28 -0.33 3.04 4.74
N ILE A 29 -0.12 4.19 4.13
CA ILE A 29 -0.06 4.33 2.68
C ILE A 29 1.34 4.76 2.29
N GLY A 30 1.94 4.06 1.32
CA GLY A 30 3.30 4.36 0.90
C GLY A 30 3.49 4.17 -0.60
N TYR A 31 4.69 4.50 -1.03
CA TYR A 31 5.16 4.33 -2.40
C TYR A 31 6.42 3.49 -2.41
N THR A 32 6.57 2.64 -3.42
CA THR A 32 7.81 1.92 -3.64
C THR A 32 7.91 1.47 -5.09
N ASN A 33 9.13 1.24 -5.56
CA ASN A 33 9.35 0.57 -6.84
C ASN A 33 9.70 -0.90 -6.66
N ASP A 34 9.70 -1.40 -5.44
CA ASP A 34 9.96 -2.81 -5.15
C ASP A 34 9.08 -3.22 -3.96
N LEU A 35 7.89 -3.70 -4.29
CA LEU A 35 6.87 -3.95 -3.27
C LEU A 35 7.29 -5.04 -2.28
N ARG A 36 7.86 -6.12 -2.77
CA ARG A 36 8.27 -7.23 -1.91
C ARG A 36 9.35 -6.80 -0.92
N LYS A 37 10.35 -6.10 -1.43
CA LYS A 37 11.44 -5.63 -0.57
C LYS A 37 10.94 -4.63 0.47
N ARG A 38 10.07 -3.71 0.05
CA ARG A 38 9.55 -2.69 0.96
C ARG A 38 8.69 -3.31 2.06
N LEU A 39 7.88 -4.29 1.70
CA LEU A 39 7.06 -4.99 2.69
C LEU A 39 7.95 -5.70 3.73
N GLU A 40 9.02 -6.33 3.27
CA GLU A 40 9.97 -6.95 4.17
C GLU A 40 10.63 -5.93 5.09
N GLU A 41 11.01 -4.76 4.55
CA GLU A 41 11.59 -3.70 5.36
C GLU A 41 10.62 -3.21 6.45
N HIS A 42 9.35 -3.08 6.11
CA HIS A 42 8.35 -2.72 7.12
C HIS A 42 8.29 -3.75 8.24
N ASN A 43 8.29 -5.02 7.90
CA ASN A 43 8.10 -6.07 8.89
C ASN A 43 9.37 -6.44 9.65
N THR A 44 10.53 -6.01 9.18
CA THR A 44 11.78 -6.19 9.92
C THR A 44 12.15 -4.96 10.74
N GLY A 45 11.31 -3.93 10.71
CA GLY A 45 11.52 -2.74 11.53
C GLY A 45 12.46 -1.71 10.94
N LYS A 46 12.79 -1.82 9.66
CA LYS A 46 13.68 -0.86 9.00
C LYS A 46 12.99 0.46 8.66
N SER A 47 11.65 0.47 8.61
CA SER A 47 10.90 1.68 8.35
C SER A 47 10.54 2.33 9.68
N PHE A 48 11.09 3.50 9.93
CA PHE A 48 10.88 4.20 11.20
C PHE A 48 9.40 4.45 11.49
N ALA A 49 8.65 4.86 10.46
CA ALA A 49 7.26 5.23 10.64
C ALA A 49 6.37 4.06 11.08
N THR A 50 6.72 2.83 10.69
CA THR A 50 5.87 1.67 10.96
C THR A 50 6.48 0.70 11.96
N LYS A 51 7.72 0.93 12.38
CA LYS A 51 8.40 0.04 13.31
C LYS A 51 7.56 -0.28 14.56
N PRO A 52 6.98 0.72 15.24
CA PRO A 52 6.19 0.44 16.44
C PRO A 52 4.81 -0.13 16.12
N ARG A 53 4.43 -0.22 14.84
CA ARG A 53 3.10 -0.66 14.43
C ARG A 53 3.10 -2.07 13.85
N ARG A 54 4.22 -2.75 13.91
CA ARG A 54 4.33 -4.12 13.40
C ARG A 54 3.47 -5.08 14.19
N PRO A 55 3.02 -6.19 13.61
CA PRO A 55 3.22 -6.60 12.21
C PRO A 55 2.27 -5.87 11.27
N LEU A 56 2.72 -5.74 10.02
CA LEU A 56 1.96 -5.03 8.98
C LEU A 56 1.61 -5.99 7.87
N LYS A 57 0.39 -5.89 7.38
CA LYS A 57 -0.12 -6.76 6.33
C LYS A 57 -0.47 -5.91 5.11
N LEU A 58 0.00 -6.35 3.94
CA LEU A 58 -0.38 -5.70 2.69
C LEU A 58 -1.82 -6.07 2.36
N VAL A 59 -2.67 -5.05 2.19
CA VAL A 59 -4.10 -5.28 1.94
C VAL A 59 -4.57 -4.76 0.60
N TYR A 60 -3.79 -3.89 -0.05
CA TYR A 60 -4.18 -3.30 -1.32
C TYR A 60 -2.98 -2.63 -1.94
N TYR A 61 -2.88 -2.67 -3.27
CA TYR A 61 -1.89 -1.86 -3.96
C TYR A 61 -2.35 -1.57 -5.37
N GLU A 62 -1.80 -0.51 -5.92
CA GLU A 62 -1.96 -0.12 -7.32
C GLU A 62 -0.58 -0.02 -7.93
N ALA A 63 -0.50 -0.31 -9.22
CA ALA A 63 0.77 -0.28 -9.94
C ALA A 63 0.62 0.52 -11.22
N CYS A 64 1.62 1.32 -11.54
CA CYS A 64 1.67 2.04 -12.81
C CYS A 64 3.12 2.17 -13.27
N LEU A 65 3.30 2.60 -14.52
CA LEU A 65 4.63 2.62 -15.12
C LEU A 65 5.37 3.93 -14.93
N ASN A 66 4.77 4.91 -14.26
CA ASN A 66 5.39 6.21 -14.07
C ASN A 66 5.52 6.51 -12.59
N GLU A 67 6.72 6.89 -12.17
CA GLU A 67 7.00 7.15 -10.77
C GLU A 67 6.17 8.30 -10.20
N ASP A 68 6.06 9.40 -10.96
CA ASP A 68 5.32 10.56 -10.48
C ASP A 68 3.83 10.26 -10.34
N ASP A 69 3.29 9.46 -11.27
CA ASP A 69 1.90 9.04 -11.16
C ASP A 69 1.66 8.25 -9.88
N ALA A 70 2.57 7.35 -9.54
CA ALA A 70 2.44 6.57 -8.31
C ALA A 70 2.54 7.45 -7.07
N LYS A 71 3.46 8.40 -7.07
CA LYS A 71 3.63 9.31 -5.94
C LYS A 71 2.44 10.26 -5.79
N ASN A 72 1.88 10.72 -6.90
CA ASN A 72 0.67 11.53 -6.86
C ASN A 72 -0.50 10.73 -6.30
N ARG A 73 -0.58 9.46 -6.68
CA ARG A 73 -1.63 8.59 -6.18
C ARG A 73 -1.49 8.35 -4.67
N GLU A 74 -0.25 8.20 -4.20
CA GLU A 74 0.00 8.09 -2.77
C GLU A 74 -0.54 9.31 -2.02
N GLN A 75 -0.25 10.51 -2.51
CA GLN A 75 -0.75 11.72 -1.88
C GLN A 75 -2.27 11.78 -1.91
N TYR A 76 -2.87 11.38 -3.03
CA TYR A 76 -4.32 11.34 -3.13
C TYR A 76 -4.94 10.40 -2.09
N LEU A 77 -4.38 9.19 -1.96
CA LEU A 77 -4.94 8.21 -1.03
C LEU A 77 -4.80 8.64 0.43
N LYS A 78 -3.85 9.53 0.72
CA LYS A 78 -3.70 10.10 2.05
C LYS A 78 -4.69 11.23 2.33
N SER A 79 -5.29 11.80 1.30
CA SER A 79 -6.27 12.87 1.47
C SER A 79 -7.59 12.33 1.98
N THR A 80 -8.47 13.24 2.43
CA THR A 80 -9.79 12.85 2.92
C THR A 80 -10.59 12.11 1.85
N ILE A 81 -10.55 12.63 0.61
CA ILE A 81 -11.29 12.02 -0.50
C ILE A 81 -10.71 10.64 -0.82
N GLY A 82 -9.39 10.54 -0.86
CA GLY A 82 -8.72 9.26 -1.13
C GLY A 82 -8.98 8.23 -0.06
N ARG A 83 -9.06 8.65 1.19
CA ARG A 83 -9.38 7.74 2.29
C ARG A 83 -10.82 7.22 2.17
N ARG A 84 -11.73 8.04 1.70
CA ARG A 84 -13.09 7.59 1.40
C ARG A 84 -13.09 6.55 0.28
N PHE A 85 -12.29 6.80 -0.76
CA PHE A 85 -12.13 5.82 -1.83
C PHE A 85 -11.65 4.49 -1.27
N LEU A 86 -10.59 4.51 -0.45
CA LEU A 86 -10.06 3.29 0.13
C LEU A 86 -11.08 2.58 1.01
N SER A 87 -11.82 3.33 1.82
CA SER A 87 -12.82 2.73 2.70
C SER A 87 -13.84 1.93 1.91
N LYS A 88 -14.26 2.44 0.76
CA LYS A 88 -15.19 1.72 -0.11
C LYS A 88 -14.49 0.56 -0.80
N ARG A 89 -13.27 0.79 -1.27
CA ARG A 89 -12.54 -0.20 -2.07
C ARG A 89 -12.22 -1.46 -1.29
N ILE A 90 -11.90 -1.32 -0.01
CA ILE A 90 -11.55 -2.46 0.84
C ILE A 90 -12.57 -2.67 1.95
N SER A 91 -13.83 -2.32 1.69
CA SER A 91 -14.88 -2.35 2.72
C SER A 91 -15.10 -3.76 3.28
N ASN A 92 -15.05 -4.78 2.44
CA ASN A 92 -15.24 -6.15 2.92
C ASN A 92 -14.11 -6.60 3.83
N PHE A 93 -12.88 -6.25 3.46
CA PHE A 93 -11.74 -6.54 4.33
C PHE A 93 -11.88 -5.81 5.67
N ARG A 94 -12.27 -4.54 5.64
CA ARG A 94 -12.42 -3.76 6.86
C ARG A 94 -13.51 -4.33 7.75
N ARG A 95 -14.58 -4.81 7.15
CA ARG A 95 -15.67 -5.45 7.91
C ARG A 95 -15.17 -6.72 8.59
N GLN A 96 -14.37 -7.52 7.87
CA GLN A 96 -13.79 -8.73 8.46
C GLN A 96 -12.90 -8.40 9.64
N THR A 97 -12.07 -7.38 9.53
CA THR A 97 -11.17 -7.03 10.64
C THR A 97 -11.92 -6.48 11.83
N GLN A 98 -13.00 -5.73 11.61
CA GLN A 98 -13.84 -5.26 12.71
C GLN A 98 -14.49 -6.41 13.45
N ASN A 99 -15.04 -7.36 12.71
CA ASN A 99 -15.64 -8.55 13.33
C ASN A 99 -14.59 -9.33 14.12
N PHE A 100 -13.40 -9.47 13.56
CA PHE A 100 -12.32 -10.16 14.24
C PHE A 100 -11.94 -9.44 15.54
N CYS A 101 -11.85 -8.12 15.52
CA CYS A 101 -11.55 -7.35 16.71
C CYS A 101 -12.60 -7.49 17.79
N LEU A 102 -13.87 -7.54 17.40
CA LEU A 102 -14.97 -7.69 18.36
C LEU A 102 -14.96 -9.05 19.05
N LEU A 103 -14.37 -10.06 18.41
CA LEU A 103 -14.28 -11.39 18.99
C LEU A 103 -13.14 -11.55 19.97
N LYS A 104 -12.27 -10.58 20.04
CA LYS A 104 -11.21 -10.61 21.02
C LYS A 104 -11.72 -10.05 22.32
#